data_8eb176cbb5d1b55babaaf00eb02888eb
#
_entry.id   8eb176cbb5d1b55babaaf00eb02888eb
#
_cell.length_a   1.000
_cell.length_b   1.000
_cell.length_c   1.000
_cell.angle_alpha   90.00
_cell.angle_beta   90.00
_cell.angle_gamma   90.00
#
_symmetry.space_group_name_H-M   'P 1'
#
loop_
_entity.id
_entity.type
_entity.pdbx_description
1 polymer ?
#
loop_
_entity_poly.entity_id
_entity_poly.type
_entity_poly.pdbx_seq_one_letter_code
_entity_poly.pdbx_strand_id
1 'polypeptide(L)'
;MRLSGLNCIVTGGSSGIGAASVKRFVDEGAKVLIADIDIDAANSFAKEMGSSVDAIKCDVRVESDVKSVSEHAYKIWDKVDVLVNNAGSELNQTYDKTTLEEWDRVLDTDLKGTWLMCKHIVPGMVKS
;
A
#
# COMPACT_ATOMS: atom_id res chain seq x y z
N MET A 1 18.04 14.91 -2.37
CA MET A 1 17.00 13.87 -2.36
C MET A 1 16.83 13.32 -0.96
N ARG A 2 15.67 13.54 -0.40
CA ARG A 2 15.39 13.26 1.01
C ARG A 2 15.19 11.77 1.32
N LEU A 3 14.80 10.97 0.32
CA LEU A 3 14.49 9.55 0.48
C LEU A 3 15.43 8.64 -0.31
N SER A 4 16.59 9.13 -0.66
CA SER A 4 17.55 8.40 -1.47
C SER A 4 17.93 7.06 -0.83
N GLY A 5 17.76 5.99 -1.57
CA GLY A 5 18.08 4.64 -1.13
C GLY A 5 17.06 3.98 -0.20
N LEU A 6 15.95 4.65 0.12
CA LEU A 6 14.90 4.07 0.94
C LEU A 6 13.94 3.22 0.12
N ASN A 7 13.48 2.12 0.72
CA ASN A 7 12.50 1.19 0.16
C ASN A 7 11.14 1.40 0.85
N CYS A 8 10.15 1.82 0.08
CA CYS A 8 8.85 2.25 0.58
C CYS A 8 7.72 1.38 0.03
N ILE A 9 6.80 0.96 0.88
CA ILE A 9 5.55 0.32 0.47
C ILE A 9 4.42 1.34 0.63
N VAL A 10 3.58 1.50 -0.40
CA VAL A 10 2.39 2.37 -0.36
C VAL A 10 1.17 1.54 -0.73
N THR A 11 0.23 1.35 0.20
CA THR A 11 -1.04 0.73 -0.12
C THR A 11 -1.99 1.74 -0.78
N GLY A 12 -2.75 1.30 -1.77
CA GLY A 12 -3.62 2.19 -2.53
C GLY A 12 -2.85 3.24 -3.33
N GLY A 13 -1.65 2.88 -3.81
CA GLY A 13 -0.71 3.80 -4.42
C GLY A 13 -0.99 4.14 -5.88
N SER A 14 -2.05 3.60 -6.50
CA SER A 14 -2.33 3.83 -7.93
C SER A 14 -3.25 5.02 -8.21
N SER A 15 -3.81 5.65 -7.19
CA SER A 15 -4.75 6.77 -7.34
C SER A 15 -4.67 7.76 -6.20
N GLY A 16 -5.19 8.96 -6.41
CA GLY A 16 -5.39 9.98 -5.39
C GLY A 16 -4.12 10.32 -4.59
N ILE A 17 -4.27 10.39 -3.28
CA ILE A 17 -3.18 10.72 -2.35
C ILE A 17 -2.04 9.69 -2.43
N GLY A 18 -2.38 8.42 -2.57
CA GLY A 18 -1.38 7.36 -2.72
C GLY A 18 -0.49 7.54 -3.93
N ALA A 19 -1.09 7.81 -5.10
CA ALA A 19 -0.33 8.05 -6.33
C ALA A 19 0.55 9.31 -6.23
N ALA A 20 0.03 10.38 -5.65
CA ALA A 20 0.80 11.60 -5.41
C ALA A 20 1.99 11.35 -4.47
N SER A 21 1.78 10.52 -3.44
CA SER A 21 2.84 10.11 -2.52
C SER A 21 3.91 9.30 -3.23
N VAL A 22 3.53 8.33 -4.05
CA VAL A 22 4.47 7.51 -4.84
C VAL A 22 5.32 8.41 -5.72
N LYS A 23 4.68 9.31 -6.47
CA LYS A 23 5.40 10.26 -7.32
C LYS A 23 6.42 11.07 -6.52
N ARG A 24 6.00 11.64 -5.39
CA ARG A 24 6.89 12.44 -4.56
C ARG A 24 8.05 11.61 -4.01
N PHE A 25 7.79 10.39 -3.58
CA PHE A 25 8.82 9.50 -3.05
C PHE A 25 9.88 9.18 -4.11
N VAL A 26 9.45 8.90 -5.34
CA VAL A 26 10.36 8.66 -6.46
C VAL A 26 11.19 9.90 -6.78
N ASP A 27 10.55 11.07 -6.82
CA ASP A 27 11.25 12.36 -7.05
C ASP A 27 12.31 12.62 -5.94
N GLU A 28 12.11 12.08 -4.74
CA GLU A 28 13.07 12.19 -3.63
C GLU A 28 14.05 11.00 -3.53
N GLY A 29 14.07 10.13 -4.53
CA GLY A 29 15.07 9.08 -4.66
C GLY A 29 14.72 7.73 -4.05
N ALA A 30 13.48 7.51 -3.64
CA ALA A 30 13.03 6.23 -3.09
C ALA A 30 12.75 5.19 -4.17
N LYS A 31 12.80 3.93 -3.78
CA LYS A 31 12.16 2.81 -4.50
C LYS A 31 10.81 2.54 -3.86
N VAL A 32 9.79 2.27 -4.65
CA VAL A 32 8.42 2.10 -4.17
C VAL A 32 7.79 0.82 -4.68
N LEU A 33 7.17 0.07 -3.78
CA LEU A 33 6.25 -1.02 -4.11
C LEU A 33 4.82 -0.54 -3.84
N ILE A 34 4.01 -0.50 -4.89
CA ILE A 34 2.58 -0.20 -4.80
C ILE A 34 1.84 -1.49 -4.52
N ALA A 35 1.09 -1.54 -3.42
CA ALA A 35 0.16 -2.61 -3.12
C ALA A 35 -1.27 -2.09 -3.32
N ASP A 36 -1.97 -2.58 -4.34
CA ASP A 36 -3.27 -2.04 -4.72
C ASP A 36 -4.21 -3.16 -5.17
N ILE A 37 -5.49 -3.03 -4.84
CA ILE A 37 -6.51 -3.97 -5.28
C ILE A 37 -6.74 -3.88 -6.80
N ASP A 38 -6.55 -2.71 -7.39
CA ASP A 38 -6.59 -2.48 -8.84
C ASP A 38 -5.19 -2.66 -9.44
N ILE A 39 -4.84 -3.92 -9.71
CA ILE A 39 -3.51 -4.24 -10.23
C ILE A 39 -3.25 -3.65 -11.62
N ASP A 40 -4.26 -3.51 -12.45
CA ASP A 40 -4.09 -2.95 -13.78
C ASP A 40 -3.72 -1.47 -13.71
N ALA A 41 -4.41 -0.70 -12.88
CA ALA A 41 -4.08 0.70 -12.63
C ALA A 41 -2.69 0.83 -11.99
N ALA A 42 -2.36 -0.04 -11.02
CA ALA A 42 -1.07 -0.03 -10.35
C ALA A 42 0.08 -0.35 -11.30
N ASN A 43 -0.08 -1.35 -12.17
CA ASN A 43 0.93 -1.69 -13.17
C ASN A 43 1.14 -0.57 -14.19
N SER A 44 0.05 0.04 -14.66
CA SER A 44 0.13 1.17 -15.59
C SER A 44 0.87 2.36 -14.96
N PHE A 45 0.55 2.68 -13.72
CA PHE A 45 1.21 3.76 -13.01
C PHE A 45 2.68 3.46 -12.71
N ALA A 46 2.99 2.23 -12.28
CA ALA A 46 4.37 1.81 -12.05
C ALA A 46 5.21 1.92 -13.32
N LYS A 47 4.67 1.51 -14.46
CA LYS A 47 5.33 1.62 -15.75
C LYS A 47 5.58 3.09 -16.13
N GLU A 48 4.61 3.96 -15.92
CA GLU A 48 4.74 5.40 -16.14
C GLU A 48 5.84 6.02 -15.25
N MET A 49 5.94 5.60 -13.99
CA MET A 49 6.93 6.11 -13.05
C MET A 49 8.34 5.59 -13.27
N GLY A 50 8.51 4.48 -13.98
CA GLY A 50 9.81 3.96 -14.35
C GLY A 50 10.32 2.84 -13.45
N SER A 51 11.61 2.55 -13.53
CA SER A 51 12.23 1.36 -12.90
C SER A 51 12.29 1.39 -11.37
N SER A 52 12.04 2.53 -10.74
CA SER A 52 12.01 2.66 -9.27
C SER A 52 10.71 2.20 -8.63
N VAL A 53 9.69 1.91 -9.44
CA VAL A 53 8.36 1.55 -8.95
C VAL A 53 7.97 0.16 -9.45
N ASP A 54 7.51 -0.67 -8.53
CA ASP A 54 6.92 -1.97 -8.81
C ASP A 54 5.51 -2.03 -8.22
N ALA A 55 4.69 -2.98 -8.64
CA ALA A 55 3.32 -3.12 -8.20
C ALA A 55 2.97 -4.57 -7.89
N ILE A 56 2.12 -4.76 -6.88
CA ILE A 56 1.56 -6.07 -6.52
C ILE A 56 0.09 -5.91 -6.18
N LYS A 57 -0.72 -6.89 -6.58
CA LYS A 57 -2.14 -6.93 -6.21
C LYS A 57 -2.28 -7.20 -4.72
N CYS A 58 -3.06 -6.40 -4.03
CA CYS A 58 -3.36 -6.60 -2.62
C CYS A 58 -4.70 -5.98 -2.24
N ASP A 59 -5.61 -6.81 -1.77
CA ASP A 59 -6.74 -6.39 -0.96
C ASP A 59 -6.29 -6.43 0.51
N VAL A 60 -6.14 -5.27 1.14
CA VAL A 60 -5.63 -5.17 2.52
C VAL A 60 -6.54 -5.84 3.55
N ARG A 61 -7.78 -6.17 3.18
CA ARG A 61 -8.72 -6.93 4.03
C ARG A 61 -8.42 -8.42 4.05
N VAL A 62 -7.61 -8.90 3.11
CA VAL A 62 -7.30 -10.32 2.90
C VAL A 62 -5.90 -10.60 3.40
N GLU A 63 -5.79 -11.35 4.49
CA GLU A 63 -4.49 -11.61 5.14
C GLU A 63 -3.49 -12.32 4.22
N SER A 64 -3.95 -13.27 3.38
CA SER A 64 -3.06 -13.95 2.43
C SER A 64 -2.47 -12.99 1.38
N ASP A 65 -3.23 -11.97 0.95
CA ASP A 65 -2.71 -10.93 0.05
C ASP A 65 -1.63 -10.11 0.75
N VAL A 66 -1.87 -9.72 1.99
CA VAL A 66 -0.91 -8.95 2.80
C VAL A 66 0.38 -9.73 3.03
N LYS A 67 0.29 -11.03 3.32
CA LYS A 67 1.46 -11.91 3.42
C LYS A 67 2.26 -11.93 2.12
N SER A 68 1.57 -11.98 0.98
CA SER A 68 2.22 -11.95 -0.33
C SER A 68 2.98 -10.65 -0.58
N VAL A 69 2.45 -9.52 -0.12
CA VAL A 69 3.17 -8.24 -0.19
C VAL A 69 4.45 -8.30 0.63
N SER A 70 4.38 -8.80 1.85
CA SER A 70 5.55 -8.94 2.72
C SER A 70 6.62 -9.83 2.09
N GLU A 71 6.23 -11.00 1.62
CA GLU A 71 7.15 -11.94 0.97
C GLU A 71 7.81 -11.32 -0.26
N HIS A 72 7.02 -10.65 -1.10
CA HIS A 72 7.53 -9.99 -2.30
C HIS A 72 8.50 -8.86 -1.96
N ALA A 73 8.15 -7.99 -1.02
CA ALA A 73 8.99 -6.86 -0.62
C ALA A 73 10.35 -7.31 -0.09
N TYR A 74 10.35 -8.30 0.81
CA TYR A 74 11.60 -8.82 1.39
C TYR A 74 12.37 -9.76 0.45
N LYS A 75 11.78 -10.15 -0.68
CA LYS A 75 12.46 -10.85 -1.76
C LYS A 75 13.22 -9.90 -2.69
N ILE A 76 12.61 -8.75 -3.01
CA ILE A 76 13.23 -7.76 -3.91
C ILE A 76 14.13 -6.77 -3.19
N TRP A 77 13.98 -6.61 -1.87
CA TRP A 77 14.76 -5.70 -1.03
C TRP A 77 15.25 -6.40 0.22
N ASP A 78 16.43 -6.04 0.69
CA ASP A 78 16.96 -6.54 1.97
C ASP A 78 16.18 -6.00 3.16
N LYS A 79 15.57 -4.82 3.01
CA LYS A 79 14.81 -4.16 4.07
C LYS A 79 13.69 -3.30 3.49
N VAL A 80 12.70 -3.04 4.33
CA VAL A 80 11.67 -2.02 4.10
C VAL A 80 11.89 -0.89 5.10
N ASP A 81 12.00 0.33 4.61
CA ASP A 81 12.25 1.51 5.43
C ASP A 81 10.96 2.25 5.80
N VAL A 82 9.98 2.26 4.90
CA VAL A 82 8.74 3.02 5.07
C VAL A 82 7.54 2.19 4.65
N LEU A 83 6.52 2.17 5.48
CA LEU A 83 5.20 1.62 5.15
C LEU A 83 4.17 2.75 5.24
N VAL A 84 3.49 3.04 4.13
CA VAL A 84 2.39 4.01 4.09
C VAL A 84 1.08 3.26 3.94
N ASN A 85 0.30 3.21 5.01
CA ASN A 85 -1.05 2.65 5.02
C ASN A 85 -2.03 3.71 4.50
N ASN A 86 -2.16 3.80 3.19
CA ASN A 86 -3.00 4.78 2.52
C ASN A 86 -4.31 4.16 1.98
N ALA A 87 -4.36 2.86 1.74
CA ALA A 87 -5.58 2.21 1.24
C ALA A 87 -6.75 2.51 2.17
N GLY A 88 -7.85 2.99 1.60
CA GLY A 88 -9.05 3.36 2.34
C GLY A 88 -10.29 3.15 1.49
N SER A 89 -11.43 3.17 2.14
CA SER A 89 -12.74 3.06 1.51
C SER A 89 -13.64 4.15 2.07
N GLU A 90 -14.44 4.78 1.21
CA GLU A 90 -15.33 5.86 1.59
C GLU A 90 -16.78 5.41 1.64
N LEU A 91 -17.55 6.07 2.50
CA LEU A 91 -19.01 5.99 2.52
C LEU A 91 -19.59 7.32 2.04
N ASN A 92 -20.52 7.22 1.07
CA ASN A 92 -21.29 8.35 0.59
C ASN A 92 -22.72 8.31 1.14
N GLN A 93 -22.90 7.75 2.34
CA GLN A 93 -24.20 7.57 3.01
C GLN A 93 -24.19 8.27 4.36
N THR A 94 -25.38 8.70 4.79
CA THR A 94 -25.60 9.13 6.17
C THR A 94 -25.57 7.93 7.10
N TYR A 95 -25.32 8.17 8.40
CA TYR A 95 -25.18 7.08 9.38
C TYR A 95 -26.41 6.16 9.44
N ASP A 96 -27.61 6.73 9.27
CA ASP A 96 -28.89 6.02 9.34
C ASP A 96 -29.18 5.16 8.08
N LYS A 97 -28.51 5.45 6.98
CA LYS A 97 -28.63 4.71 5.71
C LYS A 97 -27.46 3.76 5.44
N THR A 98 -26.44 3.78 6.26
CA THR A 98 -25.30 2.89 6.15
C THR A 98 -25.74 1.44 6.44
N THR A 99 -25.40 0.54 5.52
CA THR A 99 -25.64 -0.89 5.72
C THR A 99 -24.53 -1.55 6.53
N LEU A 100 -24.78 -2.72 7.10
CA LEU A 100 -23.74 -3.51 7.78
C LEU A 100 -22.60 -3.89 6.84
N GLU A 101 -22.92 -4.21 5.59
CA GLU A 101 -21.90 -4.52 4.57
C GLU A 101 -20.99 -3.33 4.29
N GLU A 102 -21.54 -2.13 4.15
CA GLU A 102 -20.76 -0.91 3.97
C GLU A 102 -19.91 -0.59 5.20
N TRP A 103 -20.46 -0.76 6.41
CA TRP A 103 -19.74 -0.62 7.67
C TRP A 103 -18.53 -1.56 7.71
N ASP A 104 -18.75 -2.84 7.45
CA ASP A 104 -17.68 -3.85 7.47
C ASP A 104 -16.61 -3.54 6.42
N ARG A 105 -17.02 -3.14 5.22
CA ARG A 105 -16.07 -2.79 4.15
C ARG A 105 -15.15 -1.66 4.55
N VAL A 106 -15.68 -0.60 5.15
CA VAL A 106 -14.88 0.56 5.57
C VAL A 106 -13.96 0.19 6.72
N LEU A 107 -14.46 -0.46 7.77
CA LEU A 107 -13.63 -0.85 8.91
C LEU A 107 -12.59 -1.90 8.54
N ASP A 108 -12.95 -2.87 7.70
CA ASP A 108 -12.02 -3.90 7.26
C ASP A 108 -10.90 -3.33 6.38
N THR A 109 -11.20 -2.29 5.60
CA THR A 109 -10.19 -1.63 4.77
C THR A 109 -9.35 -0.67 5.62
N ASP A 110 -9.99 0.26 6.32
CA ASP A 110 -9.31 1.40 6.94
C ASP A 110 -8.61 1.03 8.25
N LEU A 111 -9.21 0.15 9.05
CA LEU A 111 -8.68 -0.23 10.35
C LEU A 111 -8.00 -1.60 10.31
N LYS A 112 -8.74 -2.66 9.95
CA LYS A 112 -8.18 -4.02 9.93
C LYS A 112 -7.06 -4.14 8.90
N GLY A 113 -7.21 -3.53 7.72
CA GLY A 113 -6.18 -3.54 6.69
C GLY A 113 -4.87 -2.88 7.15
N THR A 114 -4.96 -1.76 7.84
CA THR A 114 -3.79 -1.10 8.43
C THR A 114 -3.11 -2.00 9.46
N TRP A 115 -3.88 -2.64 10.33
CA TRP A 115 -3.34 -3.58 11.31
C TRP A 115 -2.66 -4.77 10.65
N LEU A 116 -3.28 -5.38 9.63
CA LEU A 116 -2.71 -6.52 8.91
C LEU A 116 -1.39 -6.15 8.22
N MET A 117 -1.32 -5.00 7.57
CA MET A 117 -0.08 -4.53 6.94
C MET A 117 1.02 -4.34 8.00
N CYS A 118 0.71 -3.72 9.11
CA CYS A 118 1.67 -3.57 10.19
C CYS A 118 2.12 -4.94 10.76
N LYS A 119 1.17 -5.84 10.97
CA LYS A 119 1.45 -7.19 11.48
C LYS A 119 2.48 -7.94 10.65
N HIS A 120 2.40 -7.83 9.32
CA HIS A 120 3.25 -8.62 8.41
C HIS A 120 4.48 -7.88 7.90
N ILE A 121 4.49 -6.55 7.91
CA ILE A 121 5.62 -5.75 7.39
C ILE A 121 6.55 -5.27 8.51
N VAL A 122 5.98 -4.76 9.61
CA VAL A 122 6.76 -4.11 10.68
C VAL A 122 7.79 -5.04 11.34
N PRO A 123 7.51 -6.34 11.58
CA PRO A 123 8.53 -7.21 12.17
C PRO A 123 9.86 -7.25 11.39
N GLY A 124 9.80 -7.24 10.06
CA GLY A 124 10.98 -7.15 9.21
C GLY A 124 11.67 -5.80 9.28
N MET A 125 10.90 -4.71 9.41
CA MET A 125 11.45 -3.37 9.57
C MET A 125 12.23 -3.26 10.89
N VAL A 126 11.73 -3.85 11.97
CA VAL A 126 12.39 -3.83 13.29
C VAL A 126 13.71 -4.59 13.28
N LYS A 127 13.81 -5.67 12.51
CA LYS A 127 15.05 -6.47 12.40
C LYS A 127 16.17 -5.75 11.67
N SER A 128 15.86 -4.80 10.84
CA SER A 128 16.85 -4.01 10.12
C SER A 128 17.11 -2.67 10.80
#